data_815fc24736f1744313d6637bc8a8706c
#
_entry.id   815fc24736f1744313d6637bc8a8706c
#
_cell.length_a   1.000
_cell.length_b   1.000
_cell.length_c   1.000
_cell.angle_alpha   90.00
_cell.angle_beta   90.00
_cell.angle_gamma   90.00
#
_symmetry.space_group_name_H-M   'P 1'
#
loop_
_entity.id
_entity.type
_entity.pdbx_description
1 polymer ?
#
loop_
_entity_poly.entity_id
_entity_poly.type
_entity_poly.pdbx_seq_one_letter_code
_entity_poly.pdbx_strand_id
1 'polypeptide(L)'
;MSALWAEEAGDATHPLVVVIHGSMDRSAGMLKLSRQLDEEFRVLRYDRRGYGRSFPHPGPFAMGAQVDDLVGLLAGRRAVLVGHSYGGNVALATADQHPELVAGVAVYETPLSWEPWWPRTTAGSIAVGESGNPHDAAERFLRRMLGDHRWEALPERTKQGRRAEGVAMVEELADLRRHRPWAAANIKAPVVVSYGTLGADHHNRGMKHAAEVLGCPVVELANCRHDAPLSHPTLFRTEVIDRLLRAVGPPWSG
;
A
#
# COMPACT_ATOMS: atom_id res chain seq x y z
N MET A 1 -7.61 16.33 -14.71
CA MET A 1 -7.10 15.13 -14.03
C MET A 1 -8.11 14.01 -14.21
N SER A 2 -7.68 12.79 -14.53
CA SER A 2 -8.60 11.64 -14.60
C SER A 2 -9.09 11.36 -13.17
N ALA A 3 -10.42 11.28 -12.99
CA ALA A 3 -10.99 11.04 -11.66
C ALA A 3 -10.65 9.62 -11.19
N LEU A 4 -10.09 9.48 -9.99
CA LEU A 4 -9.88 8.18 -9.37
C LEU A 4 -11.20 7.66 -8.80
N TRP A 5 -11.34 6.34 -8.84
CA TRP A 5 -12.42 5.70 -8.11
C TRP A 5 -12.09 5.64 -6.62
N ALA A 6 -13.00 6.15 -5.81
CA ALA A 6 -12.90 6.10 -4.36
C ALA A 6 -14.28 5.83 -3.74
N GLU A 7 -14.28 5.22 -2.57
CA GLU A 7 -15.46 4.91 -1.78
C GLU A 7 -15.18 5.19 -0.31
N GLU A 8 -16.11 5.86 0.35
CA GLU A 8 -16.08 6.07 1.80
C GLU A 8 -17.21 5.29 2.46
N ALA A 9 -16.93 4.70 3.62
CA ALA A 9 -17.86 3.98 4.48
C ALA A 9 -17.74 4.49 5.92
N GLY A 10 -18.73 4.19 6.77
CA GLY A 10 -18.79 4.68 8.15
C GLY A 10 -19.42 6.07 8.28
N ASP A 11 -19.55 6.54 9.51
CA ASP A 11 -20.15 7.86 9.80
C ASP A 11 -19.24 9.00 9.36
N ALA A 12 -19.82 9.99 8.69
CA ALA A 12 -19.08 11.14 8.17
C ALA A 12 -18.44 12.02 9.28
N THR A 13 -18.93 11.92 10.50
CA THR A 13 -18.42 12.66 11.67
C THR A 13 -17.27 11.94 12.38
N HIS A 14 -17.05 10.66 12.06
CA HIS A 14 -15.95 9.89 12.63
C HIS A 14 -14.60 10.28 12.03
N PRO A 15 -13.49 10.05 12.78
CA PRO A 15 -12.14 10.29 12.30
C PRO A 15 -11.83 9.46 11.03
N LEU A 16 -11.08 10.06 10.10
CA LEU A 16 -10.81 9.46 8.80
C LEU A 16 -9.63 8.47 8.86
N VAL A 17 -9.86 7.28 8.35
CA VAL A 17 -8.83 6.26 8.06
C VAL A 17 -8.79 6.01 6.56
N VAL A 18 -7.62 6.04 5.95
CA VAL A 18 -7.45 5.71 4.52
C VAL A 18 -6.72 4.39 4.38
N VAL A 19 -7.29 3.46 3.62
CA VAL A 19 -6.68 2.15 3.34
C VAL A 19 -6.16 2.12 1.91
N ILE A 20 -4.84 1.88 1.76
CA ILE A 20 -4.09 2.04 0.50
C ILE A 20 -3.54 0.68 0.06
N HIS A 21 -4.00 0.19 -1.07
CA HIS A 21 -3.62 -1.11 -1.62
C HIS A 21 -2.21 -1.13 -2.25
N GLY A 22 -1.63 -2.32 -2.40
CA GLY A 22 -0.34 -2.57 -3.04
C GLY A 22 -0.37 -2.56 -4.57
N SER A 23 0.79 -2.87 -5.17
CA SER A 23 0.90 -3.07 -6.63
C SER A 23 0.05 -4.23 -7.08
N MET A 24 -0.59 -4.11 -8.24
CA MET A 24 -1.46 -5.13 -8.83
C MET A 24 -2.61 -5.60 -7.92
N ASP A 25 -2.96 -4.80 -6.89
CA ASP A 25 -4.14 -4.99 -6.06
C ASP A 25 -5.17 -3.87 -6.33
N ARG A 26 -6.24 -3.83 -5.58
CA ARG A 26 -7.38 -2.90 -5.73
C ARG A 26 -8.00 -2.63 -4.36
N SER A 27 -8.72 -1.55 -4.26
CA SER A 27 -9.54 -1.22 -3.08
C SER A 27 -10.47 -2.35 -2.63
N ALA A 28 -10.98 -3.14 -3.58
CA ALA A 28 -11.81 -4.31 -3.30
C ALA A 28 -11.09 -5.39 -2.48
N GLY A 29 -9.76 -5.56 -2.64
CA GLY A 29 -8.95 -6.44 -1.80
C GLY A 29 -8.97 -6.02 -0.33
N MET A 30 -9.03 -4.73 -0.07
CA MET A 30 -9.05 -4.14 1.27
C MET A 30 -10.44 -4.04 1.92
N LEU A 31 -11.51 -4.53 1.25
CA LEU A 31 -12.89 -4.39 1.73
C LEU A 31 -13.12 -5.04 3.10
N LYS A 32 -12.54 -6.22 3.34
CA LYS A 32 -12.69 -6.91 4.63
C LYS A 32 -12.07 -6.11 5.78
N LEU A 33 -10.91 -5.49 5.54
CA LEU A 33 -10.25 -4.63 6.52
C LEU A 33 -11.07 -3.34 6.73
N SER A 34 -11.56 -2.72 5.67
CA SER A 34 -12.44 -1.55 5.75
C SER A 34 -13.64 -1.80 6.66
N ARG A 35 -14.31 -2.95 6.48
CA ARG A 35 -15.46 -3.36 7.32
C ARG A 35 -15.12 -3.65 8.78
N GLN A 36 -13.88 -3.83 9.13
CA GLN A 36 -13.45 -3.94 10.53
C GLN A 36 -13.30 -2.55 11.19
N LEU A 37 -13.35 -1.49 10.41
CA LEU A 37 -13.04 -0.12 10.84
C LEU A 37 -14.27 0.79 10.74
N ASP A 38 -15.22 0.53 9.84
CA ASP A 38 -16.27 1.48 9.46
C ASP A 38 -17.38 1.68 10.50
N GLU A 39 -17.41 0.89 11.56
CA GLU A 39 -18.26 1.15 12.74
C GLU A 39 -17.73 2.29 13.64
N GLU A 40 -16.40 2.48 13.67
CA GLU A 40 -15.74 3.45 14.56
C GLU A 40 -15.08 4.60 13.80
N PHE A 41 -14.81 4.42 12.50
CA PHE A 41 -14.09 5.36 11.67
C PHE A 41 -14.82 5.61 10.36
N ARG A 42 -14.62 6.80 9.80
CA ARG A 42 -14.87 7.04 8.39
C ARG A 42 -13.73 6.43 7.59
N VAL A 43 -14.00 5.47 6.74
CA VAL A 43 -12.98 4.71 6.01
C VAL A 43 -13.02 5.03 4.53
N LEU A 44 -11.94 5.63 4.02
CA LEU A 44 -11.71 5.85 2.59
C LEU A 44 -10.85 4.72 2.02
N ARG A 45 -11.29 4.12 0.93
CA ARG A 45 -10.48 3.24 0.08
C ARG A 45 -10.67 3.62 -1.37
N TYR A 46 -9.60 3.55 -2.14
CA TYR A 46 -9.60 3.97 -3.54
C TYR A 46 -8.77 3.02 -4.39
N ASP A 47 -9.09 2.93 -5.67
CA ASP A 47 -8.22 2.27 -6.64
C ASP A 47 -7.15 3.28 -7.06
N ARG A 48 -5.87 2.96 -6.79
CA ARG A 48 -4.76 3.83 -7.18
C ARG A 48 -4.72 3.99 -8.70
N ARG A 49 -4.14 5.08 -9.20
CA ARG A 49 -4.04 5.37 -10.62
C ARG A 49 -3.52 4.17 -11.42
N GLY A 50 -4.22 3.82 -12.49
CA GLY A 50 -3.89 2.71 -13.38
C GLY A 50 -4.33 1.33 -12.89
N TYR A 51 -5.06 1.24 -11.78
CA TYR A 51 -5.60 -0.01 -11.26
C TYR A 51 -7.12 0.00 -11.12
N GLY A 52 -7.72 -1.18 -11.24
CA GLY A 52 -9.14 -1.39 -10.98
C GLY A 52 -10.06 -0.47 -11.77
N ARG A 53 -10.88 0.29 -11.06
CA ARG A 53 -11.82 1.26 -11.64
C ARG A 53 -11.18 2.62 -11.96
N SER A 54 -9.93 2.83 -11.53
CA SER A 54 -9.08 3.95 -11.94
C SER A 54 -8.23 3.64 -13.18
N PHE A 55 -8.52 2.55 -13.87
CA PHE A 55 -7.98 2.18 -15.17
C PHE A 55 -9.05 2.42 -16.27
N PRO A 56 -8.66 2.94 -17.48
CA PRO A 56 -7.30 3.35 -17.86
C PRO A 56 -6.90 4.70 -17.26
N HIS A 57 -5.58 4.90 -17.09
CA HIS A 57 -5.01 6.15 -16.61
C HIS A 57 -3.77 6.52 -17.43
N PRO A 58 -3.60 7.78 -17.86
CA PRO A 58 -2.50 8.19 -18.74
C PRO A 58 -1.14 8.28 -18.01
N GLY A 59 -1.09 8.12 -16.69
CA GLY A 59 0.10 8.38 -15.87
C GLY A 59 0.21 9.87 -15.46
N PRO A 60 1.38 10.31 -15.01
CA PRO A 60 2.53 9.47 -14.63
C PRO A 60 2.23 8.56 -13.44
N PHE A 61 3.00 7.46 -13.27
CA PHE A 61 2.81 6.50 -12.17
C PHE A 61 3.88 6.61 -11.07
N ALA A 62 4.73 7.62 -11.14
CA ALA A 62 5.75 7.93 -10.14
C ALA A 62 5.14 8.27 -8.77
N MET A 63 5.93 8.12 -7.69
CA MET A 63 5.48 8.31 -6.31
C MET A 63 4.85 9.67 -6.07
N GLY A 64 5.43 10.76 -6.57
CA GLY A 64 4.86 12.11 -6.38
C GLY A 64 3.43 12.21 -6.87
N ALA A 65 3.12 11.64 -8.04
CA ALA A 65 1.76 11.61 -8.56
C ALA A 65 0.78 10.77 -7.71
N GLN A 66 1.27 9.68 -7.07
CA GLN A 66 0.46 8.89 -6.13
C GLN A 66 0.17 9.67 -4.84
N VAL A 67 1.13 10.49 -4.38
CA VAL A 67 0.94 11.41 -3.25
C VAL A 67 -0.08 12.50 -3.60
N ASP A 68 0.04 13.13 -4.76
CA ASP A 68 -0.91 14.15 -5.22
C ASP A 68 -2.35 13.62 -5.28
N ASP A 69 -2.53 12.37 -5.71
CA ASP A 69 -3.83 11.70 -5.69
C ASP A 69 -4.40 11.57 -4.28
N LEU A 70 -3.58 11.08 -3.35
CA LEU A 70 -4.03 10.89 -1.98
C LEU A 70 -4.34 12.23 -1.31
N VAL A 71 -3.52 13.24 -1.51
CA VAL A 71 -3.76 14.61 -1.03
C VAL A 71 -5.07 15.17 -1.59
N GLY A 72 -5.31 14.98 -2.88
CA GLY A 72 -6.58 15.35 -3.52
C GLY A 72 -7.81 14.64 -2.91
N LEU A 73 -7.69 13.34 -2.60
CA LEU A 73 -8.76 12.57 -1.95
C LEU A 73 -8.97 12.97 -0.48
N LEU A 74 -7.90 13.34 0.22
CA LEU A 74 -8.00 13.85 1.59
C LEU A 74 -8.75 15.18 1.64
N ALA A 75 -8.64 16.01 0.62
CA ALA A 75 -9.34 17.29 0.52
C ALA A 75 -9.18 18.17 1.78
N GLY A 76 -7.96 18.25 2.31
CA GLY A 76 -7.63 19.01 3.53
C GLY A 76 -7.94 18.29 4.84
N ARG A 77 -8.55 17.10 4.81
CA ARG A 77 -8.85 16.32 6.01
C ARG A 77 -7.60 15.60 6.53
N ARG A 78 -7.43 15.61 7.83
CA ARG A 78 -6.37 14.85 8.49
C ARG A 78 -6.81 13.39 8.67
N ALA A 79 -5.93 12.43 8.38
CA ALA A 79 -6.26 11.01 8.39
C ALA A 79 -5.16 10.12 8.98
N VAL A 80 -5.54 8.95 9.49
CA VAL A 80 -4.65 7.82 9.69
C VAL A 80 -4.54 7.07 8.36
N LEU A 81 -3.31 6.79 7.93
CA LEU A 81 -3.02 6.09 6.69
C LEU A 81 -2.59 4.65 6.96
N VAL A 82 -3.25 3.70 6.32
CA VAL A 82 -2.97 2.26 6.43
C VAL A 82 -2.55 1.73 5.06
N GLY A 83 -1.26 1.45 4.89
CA GLY A 83 -0.68 1.09 3.60
C GLY A 83 -0.19 -0.37 3.56
N HIS A 84 -0.62 -1.11 2.55
CA HIS A 84 -0.13 -2.45 2.23
C HIS A 84 0.88 -2.40 1.09
N SER A 85 2.04 -3.05 1.28
CA SER A 85 3.05 -3.19 0.22
C SER A 85 3.42 -1.82 -0.38
N TYR A 86 3.33 -1.61 -1.70
CA TYR A 86 3.58 -0.31 -2.34
C TYR A 86 2.74 0.83 -1.72
N GLY A 87 1.49 0.54 -1.34
CA GLY A 87 0.62 1.51 -0.67
C GLY A 87 1.18 2.04 0.65
N GLY A 88 2.05 1.28 1.30
CA GLY A 88 2.81 1.75 2.48
C GLY A 88 3.82 2.85 2.13
N ASN A 89 4.46 2.77 0.95
CA ASN A 89 5.32 3.85 0.49
C ASN A 89 4.54 5.12 0.14
N VAL A 90 3.33 4.98 -0.43
CA VAL A 90 2.44 6.13 -0.66
C VAL A 90 2.08 6.80 0.66
N ALA A 91 1.71 6.00 1.69
CA ALA A 91 1.38 6.52 3.02
C ALA A 91 2.57 7.26 3.66
N LEU A 92 3.77 6.67 3.65
CA LEU A 92 4.98 7.28 4.21
C LEU A 92 5.43 8.52 3.43
N ALA A 93 5.35 8.50 2.09
CA ALA A 93 5.66 9.66 1.26
C ALA A 93 4.68 10.81 1.48
N THR A 94 3.40 10.52 1.70
CA THR A 94 2.41 11.54 2.06
C THR A 94 2.71 12.12 3.45
N ALA A 95 3.10 11.31 4.42
CA ALA A 95 3.48 11.78 5.75
C ALA A 95 4.78 12.62 5.76
N ASP A 96 5.70 12.35 4.83
CA ASP A 96 6.91 13.13 4.61
C ASP A 96 6.61 14.52 4.00
N GLN A 97 5.77 14.55 2.96
CA GLN A 97 5.52 15.75 2.14
C GLN A 97 4.37 16.62 2.67
N HIS A 98 3.39 16.00 3.37
CA HIS A 98 2.18 16.63 3.89
C HIS A 98 1.90 16.21 5.34
N PRO A 99 2.82 16.50 6.28
CA PRO A 99 2.68 16.06 7.68
C PRO A 99 1.43 16.60 8.38
N GLU A 100 0.89 17.73 7.92
CA GLU A 100 -0.34 18.33 8.43
C GLU A 100 -1.59 17.49 8.14
N LEU A 101 -1.56 16.69 7.06
CA LEU A 101 -2.68 15.83 6.66
C LEU A 101 -2.63 14.42 7.29
N VAL A 102 -1.52 14.07 7.97
CA VAL A 102 -1.32 12.71 8.45
C VAL A 102 -1.32 12.67 9.97
N ALA A 103 -2.26 11.92 10.55
CA ALA A 103 -2.36 11.69 11.98
C ALA A 103 -1.49 10.53 12.46
N GLY A 104 -1.33 9.51 11.63
CA GLY A 104 -0.52 8.33 11.90
C GLY A 104 -0.40 7.43 10.68
N VAL A 105 0.60 6.55 10.66
CA VAL A 105 0.86 5.64 9.53
C VAL A 105 1.07 4.22 10.01
N ALA A 106 0.27 3.28 9.51
CA ALA A 106 0.51 1.85 9.64
C ALA A 106 0.91 1.26 8.30
N VAL A 107 2.00 0.51 8.24
CA VAL A 107 2.46 -0.14 7.02
C VAL A 107 2.73 -1.62 7.21
N TYR A 108 2.41 -2.41 6.17
CA TYR A 108 2.64 -3.85 6.14
C TYR A 108 3.47 -4.25 4.92
N GLU A 109 4.63 -4.89 5.19
CA GLU A 109 5.55 -5.44 4.18
C GLU A 109 5.82 -4.48 3.01
N THR A 110 6.07 -3.21 3.35
CA THR A 110 6.37 -2.15 2.39
C THR A 110 7.75 -2.36 1.75
N PRO A 111 7.86 -2.40 0.41
CA PRO A 111 9.13 -2.65 -0.25
C PRO A 111 10.09 -1.46 -0.12
N LEU A 112 11.36 -1.75 0.16
CA LEU A 112 12.47 -0.78 0.20
C LEU A 112 13.41 -1.01 -1.01
N SER A 113 12.83 -1.06 -2.21
CA SER A 113 13.54 -1.53 -3.41
C SER A 113 14.66 -0.60 -3.91
N TRP A 114 14.77 0.62 -3.38
CA TRP A 114 15.91 1.53 -3.60
C TRP A 114 17.14 1.16 -2.77
N GLU A 115 16.97 0.33 -1.73
CA GLU A 115 18.09 -0.06 -0.88
C GLU A 115 19.04 -1.00 -1.64
N PRO A 116 20.37 -0.81 -1.54
CA PRO A 116 21.35 -1.61 -2.27
C PRO A 116 21.28 -3.10 -1.96
N TRP A 117 20.84 -3.46 -0.76
CA TRP A 117 20.70 -4.83 -0.30
C TRP A 117 19.37 -5.50 -0.67
N TRP A 118 18.43 -4.74 -1.27
CA TRP A 118 17.14 -5.30 -1.70
C TRP A 118 17.33 -6.28 -2.86
N PRO A 119 16.80 -7.52 -2.78
CA PRO A 119 17.08 -8.54 -3.78
C PRO A 119 16.59 -8.17 -5.17
N ARG A 120 17.39 -8.46 -6.18
CA ARG A 120 17.00 -8.31 -7.59
C ARG A 120 16.09 -9.42 -8.09
N THR A 121 15.85 -10.45 -7.27
CA THR A 121 15.04 -11.63 -7.57
C THR A 121 13.61 -11.53 -7.04
N THR A 122 13.20 -10.40 -6.45
CA THR A 122 11.80 -10.19 -6.04
C THR A 122 10.88 -10.10 -7.25
N ALA A 123 9.57 -10.35 -7.06
CA ALA A 123 8.59 -10.24 -8.14
C ALA A 123 8.64 -8.85 -8.81
N GLY A 124 8.71 -7.77 -8.01
CA GLY A 124 8.82 -6.42 -8.53
C GLY A 124 10.16 -6.14 -9.24
N SER A 125 11.27 -6.67 -8.71
CA SER A 125 12.58 -6.51 -9.35
C SER A 125 12.66 -7.18 -10.72
N ILE A 126 12.10 -8.38 -10.84
CA ILE A 126 12.04 -9.10 -12.12
C ILE A 126 11.10 -8.37 -13.09
N ALA A 127 9.94 -7.91 -12.64
CA ALA A 127 9.00 -7.19 -13.49
C ALA A 127 9.61 -5.93 -14.14
N VAL A 128 10.48 -5.22 -13.41
CA VAL A 128 11.17 -4.01 -13.89
C VAL A 128 12.45 -4.33 -14.68
N GLY A 129 13.15 -5.41 -14.30
CA GLY A 129 14.47 -5.76 -14.86
C GLY A 129 14.42 -6.43 -16.24
N GLU A 130 13.31 -7.02 -16.62
CA GLU A 130 13.12 -7.63 -17.92
C GLU A 130 12.59 -6.60 -18.91
N SER A 131 13.43 -6.23 -19.89
CA SER A 131 12.98 -5.45 -21.03
C SER A 131 11.92 -6.25 -21.79
N GLY A 132 10.68 -5.83 -21.78
CA GLY A 132 9.60 -6.56 -22.43
C GLY A 132 8.26 -5.84 -22.34
N ASN A 133 7.24 -6.48 -22.85
CA ASN A 133 5.88 -5.98 -22.81
C ASN A 133 5.39 -5.86 -21.36
N PRO A 134 4.94 -4.69 -20.88
CA PRO A 134 4.39 -4.51 -19.54
C PRO A 134 3.24 -5.46 -19.20
N HIS A 135 2.44 -5.86 -20.19
CA HIS A 135 1.36 -6.83 -20.00
C HIS A 135 1.88 -8.22 -19.58
N ASP A 136 2.99 -8.65 -20.18
CA ASP A 136 3.62 -9.92 -19.81
C ASP A 136 4.33 -9.83 -18.45
N ALA A 137 4.90 -8.67 -18.15
CA ALA A 137 5.46 -8.38 -16.83
C ALA A 137 4.40 -8.47 -15.72
N ALA A 138 3.20 -7.95 -15.95
CA ALA A 138 2.06 -8.07 -15.03
C ALA A 138 1.64 -9.53 -14.82
N GLU A 139 1.55 -10.32 -15.87
CA GLU A 139 1.24 -11.75 -15.75
C GLU A 139 2.29 -12.49 -14.93
N ARG A 140 3.59 -12.32 -15.25
CA ARG A 140 4.68 -12.95 -14.49
C ARG A 140 4.66 -12.55 -13.02
N PHE A 141 4.42 -11.28 -12.73
CA PHE A 141 4.28 -10.77 -11.36
C PHE A 141 3.12 -11.48 -10.63
N LEU A 142 1.95 -11.53 -11.23
CA LEU A 142 0.76 -12.15 -10.64
C LEU A 142 0.89 -13.67 -10.48
N ARG A 143 1.47 -14.37 -11.45
CA ARG A 143 1.77 -15.80 -11.34
C ARG A 143 2.67 -16.08 -10.13
N ARG A 144 3.66 -15.23 -9.90
CA ARG A 144 4.55 -15.36 -8.74
C ARG A 144 3.86 -15.06 -7.41
N MET A 145 2.92 -14.10 -7.39
CA MET A 145 2.19 -13.72 -6.18
C MET A 145 1.04 -14.66 -5.83
N LEU A 146 0.29 -15.13 -6.83
CA LEU A 146 -0.89 -15.95 -6.64
C LEU A 146 -0.59 -17.46 -6.77
N GLY A 147 0.46 -17.81 -7.52
CA GLY A 147 0.75 -19.14 -8.01
C GLY A 147 0.04 -19.44 -9.34
N ASP A 148 0.68 -20.29 -10.19
CA ASP A 148 0.18 -20.60 -11.53
C ASP A 148 -1.24 -21.17 -11.51
N HIS A 149 -1.54 -22.08 -10.57
CA HIS A 149 -2.85 -22.69 -10.47
C HIS A 149 -3.97 -21.66 -10.28
N ARG A 150 -3.78 -20.69 -9.38
CA ARG A 150 -4.78 -19.63 -9.16
C ARG A 150 -4.88 -18.68 -10.34
N TRP A 151 -3.76 -18.36 -10.98
CA TRP A 151 -3.76 -17.53 -12.17
C TRP A 151 -4.53 -18.19 -13.31
N GLU A 152 -4.28 -19.48 -13.59
CA GLU A 152 -4.97 -20.19 -14.66
C GLU A 152 -6.48 -20.35 -14.40
N ALA A 153 -6.88 -20.45 -13.15
CA ALA A 153 -8.30 -20.51 -12.77
C ALA A 153 -9.07 -19.19 -12.96
N LEU A 154 -8.38 -18.07 -13.21
CA LEU A 154 -9.06 -16.78 -13.44
C LEU A 154 -9.76 -16.77 -14.80
N PRO A 155 -10.97 -16.15 -14.88
CA PRO A 155 -11.60 -15.88 -16.16
C PRO A 155 -10.71 -15.08 -17.10
N GLU A 156 -10.74 -15.37 -18.39
CA GLU A 156 -9.88 -14.73 -19.40
C GLU A 156 -10.02 -13.20 -19.40
N ARG A 157 -11.25 -12.68 -19.27
CA ARG A 157 -11.50 -11.23 -19.12
C ARG A 157 -10.76 -10.63 -17.92
N THR A 158 -10.66 -11.37 -16.81
CA THR A 158 -9.91 -10.94 -15.63
C THR A 158 -8.42 -10.91 -15.90
N LYS A 159 -7.87 -11.96 -16.53
CA LYS A 159 -6.45 -12.01 -16.91
C LYS A 159 -6.10 -10.83 -17.83
N GLN A 160 -6.89 -10.58 -18.86
CA GLN A 160 -6.69 -9.45 -19.79
C GLN A 160 -6.70 -8.10 -19.06
N GLY A 161 -7.69 -7.87 -18.18
CA GLY A 161 -7.76 -6.66 -17.39
C GLY A 161 -6.55 -6.48 -16.46
N ARG A 162 -6.08 -7.58 -15.83
CA ARG A 162 -4.88 -7.55 -14.99
C ARG A 162 -3.61 -7.28 -15.79
N ARG A 163 -3.47 -7.88 -16.95
CA ARG A 163 -2.33 -7.64 -17.86
C ARG A 163 -2.30 -6.18 -18.33
N ALA A 164 -3.45 -5.59 -18.61
CA ALA A 164 -3.54 -4.20 -19.06
C ALA A 164 -3.06 -3.18 -18.00
N GLU A 165 -3.14 -3.50 -16.71
CA GLU A 165 -2.60 -2.69 -15.59
C GLU A 165 -1.05 -2.71 -15.52
N GLY A 166 -0.39 -3.51 -16.36
CA GLY A 166 1.06 -3.73 -16.33
C GLY A 166 1.90 -2.47 -16.54
N VAL A 167 1.41 -1.50 -17.32
CA VAL A 167 2.13 -0.22 -17.52
C VAL A 167 2.27 0.51 -16.18
N ALA A 168 1.18 0.65 -15.43
CA ALA A 168 1.20 1.28 -14.12
C ALA A 168 2.15 0.56 -13.16
N MET A 169 2.09 -0.78 -13.10
CA MET A 169 2.97 -1.58 -12.25
C MET A 169 4.44 -1.40 -12.59
N VAL A 170 4.81 -1.50 -13.87
CA VAL A 170 6.22 -1.41 -14.27
C VAL A 170 6.78 -0.02 -13.98
N GLU A 171 6.04 1.04 -14.29
CA GLU A 171 6.51 2.41 -14.07
C GLU A 171 6.62 2.76 -12.58
N GLU A 172 5.62 2.42 -11.74
CA GLU A 172 5.68 2.69 -10.31
C GLU A 172 6.82 1.93 -9.61
N LEU A 173 7.03 0.65 -9.97
CA LEU A 173 8.11 -0.14 -9.39
C LEU A 173 9.49 0.30 -9.89
N ALA A 174 9.60 0.75 -11.15
CA ALA A 174 10.82 1.32 -11.69
C ALA A 174 11.18 2.64 -11.02
N ASP A 175 10.21 3.50 -10.76
CA ASP A 175 10.39 4.75 -10.02
C ASP A 175 10.86 4.48 -8.59
N LEU A 176 10.16 3.62 -7.85
CA LEU A 176 10.51 3.24 -6.47
C LEU A 176 11.92 2.63 -6.36
N ARG A 177 12.39 1.96 -7.41
CA ARG A 177 13.73 1.38 -7.43
C ARG A 177 14.83 2.43 -7.59
N ARG A 178 14.55 3.51 -8.30
CA ARG A 178 15.51 4.60 -8.58
C ARG A 178 15.53 5.67 -7.51
N HIS A 179 14.38 5.89 -6.84
CA HIS A 179 14.19 7.02 -5.95
C HIS A 179 13.68 6.56 -4.60
N ARG A 180 14.35 7.01 -3.53
CA ARG A 180 13.82 6.87 -2.17
C ARG A 180 12.61 7.80 -2.04
N PRO A 181 11.40 7.29 -1.72
CA PRO A 181 10.18 8.09 -1.82
C PRO A 181 9.91 8.96 -0.58
N TRP A 182 10.58 8.73 0.53
CA TRP A 182 10.37 9.44 1.80
C TRP A 182 11.66 9.57 2.62
N ALA A 183 11.73 10.59 3.45
CA ALA A 183 12.79 10.84 4.41
C ALA A 183 12.23 10.78 5.84
N ALA A 184 12.76 9.87 6.66
CA ALA A 184 12.26 9.65 8.03
C ALA A 184 12.28 10.93 8.90
N ALA A 185 13.27 11.82 8.69
CA ALA A 185 13.41 13.06 9.45
C ALA A 185 12.20 14.00 9.32
N ASN A 186 11.44 13.91 8.24
CA ASN A 186 10.29 14.76 7.97
C ASN A 186 8.97 14.16 8.49
N ILE A 187 8.92 12.84 8.70
CA ILE A 187 7.73 12.15 9.20
C ILE A 187 7.55 12.46 10.68
N LYS A 188 6.51 13.20 11.03
CA LYS A 188 6.22 13.65 12.40
C LYS A 188 5.14 12.82 13.08
N ALA A 189 4.28 12.19 12.30
CA ALA A 189 3.21 11.36 12.80
C ALA A 189 3.73 10.04 13.39
N PRO A 190 3.06 9.46 14.40
CA PRO A 190 3.36 8.11 14.86
C PRO A 190 3.31 7.10 13.70
N VAL A 191 4.29 6.18 13.68
CA VAL A 191 4.37 5.12 12.67
C VAL A 191 4.40 3.75 13.35
N VAL A 192 3.72 2.78 12.77
CA VAL A 192 3.84 1.36 13.09
C VAL A 192 4.17 0.61 11.82
N VAL A 193 5.29 -0.10 11.80
CA VAL A 193 5.65 -1.00 10.70
C VAL A 193 5.36 -2.44 11.09
N SER A 194 5.01 -3.29 10.12
CA SER A 194 4.64 -4.66 10.40
C SER A 194 4.96 -5.62 9.26
N TYR A 195 5.15 -6.89 9.61
CA TYR A 195 5.40 -7.98 8.67
C TYR A 195 4.87 -9.32 9.19
N GLY A 196 4.71 -10.30 8.31
CA GLY A 196 4.28 -11.65 8.65
C GLY A 196 5.45 -12.62 8.77
N THR A 197 5.39 -13.55 9.73
CA THR A 197 6.47 -14.54 9.97
C THR A 197 6.66 -15.54 8.82
N LEU A 198 5.64 -15.72 7.98
CA LEU A 198 5.71 -16.54 6.78
C LEU A 198 5.91 -15.69 5.49
N GLY A 199 6.23 -14.39 5.67
CA GLY A 199 6.62 -13.49 4.60
C GLY A 199 8.01 -13.80 4.05
N ALA A 200 8.39 -13.15 2.96
CA ALA A 200 9.73 -13.29 2.41
C ALA A 200 10.77 -12.55 3.27
N ASP A 201 11.98 -13.12 3.42
CA ASP A 201 13.05 -12.56 4.26
C ASP A 201 13.37 -11.09 3.98
N HIS A 202 13.29 -10.67 2.71
CA HIS A 202 13.55 -9.28 2.34
C HIS A 202 12.48 -8.33 2.87
N HIS A 203 11.22 -8.75 3.01
CA HIS A 203 10.17 -7.96 3.65
C HIS A 203 10.41 -7.87 5.17
N ASN A 204 10.72 -8.99 5.81
CA ASN A 204 11.01 -9.02 7.25
C ASN A 204 12.21 -8.13 7.58
N ARG A 205 13.31 -8.26 6.82
CA ARG A 205 14.49 -7.40 6.94
C ARG A 205 14.13 -5.94 6.65
N GLY A 206 13.32 -5.70 5.60
CA GLY A 206 12.90 -4.36 5.21
C GLY A 206 12.11 -3.65 6.30
N MET A 207 11.16 -4.33 6.94
CA MET A 207 10.36 -3.72 8.00
C MET A 207 11.17 -3.48 9.27
N LYS A 208 12.08 -4.36 9.64
CA LYS A 208 13.02 -4.11 10.75
C LYS A 208 13.89 -2.90 10.47
N HIS A 209 14.47 -2.81 9.27
CA HIS A 209 15.26 -1.65 8.85
C HIS A 209 14.42 -0.34 8.83
N ALA A 210 13.20 -0.39 8.30
CA ALA A 210 12.30 0.76 8.33
C ALA A 210 11.98 1.22 9.76
N ALA A 211 11.76 0.28 10.70
CA ALA A 211 11.53 0.58 12.11
C ALA A 211 12.73 1.30 12.75
N GLU A 212 13.95 0.83 12.46
CA GLU A 212 15.19 1.47 12.93
C GLU A 212 15.32 2.90 12.41
N VAL A 213 15.13 3.08 11.10
CA VAL A 213 15.26 4.40 10.44
C VAL A 213 14.18 5.38 10.90
N LEU A 214 12.95 4.90 11.12
CA LEU A 214 11.81 5.71 11.55
C LEU A 214 11.75 5.89 13.08
N GLY A 215 12.55 5.15 13.84
CA GLY A 215 12.50 5.17 15.31
C GLY A 215 11.15 4.71 15.85
N CYS A 216 10.51 3.73 15.22
CA CYS A 216 9.15 3.29 15.53
C CYS A 216 9.06 1.79 15.87
N PRO A 217 7.95 1.34 16.50
CA PRO A 217 7.78 -0.08 16.79
C PRO A 217 7.59 -0.90 15.52
N VAL A 218 8.12 -2.14 15.54
CA VAL A 218 7.83 -3.18 14.56
C VAL A 218 6.89 -4.22 15.16
N VAL A 219 5.87 -4.62 14.40
CA VAL A 219 4.90 -5.66 14.78
C VAL A 219 5.09 -6.88 13.88
N GLU A 220 5.32 -8.02 14.51
CA GLU A 220 5.44 -9.30 13.83
C GLU A 220 4.11 -10.07 13.93
N LEU A 221 3.50 -10.38 12.80
CA LEU A 221 2.26 -11.16 12.75
C LEU A 221 2.58 -12.63 12.55
N ALA A 222 2.35 -13.43 13.59
CA ALA A 222 2.60 -14.88 13.57
C ALA A 222 1.75 -15.59 12.50
N ASN A 223 2.37 -16.52 11.77
CA ASN A 223 1.72 -17.32 10.73
C ASN A 223 1.08 -16.53 9.58
N CYS A 224 1.46 -15.28 9.38
CA CYS A 224 0.97 -14.42 8.32
C CYS A 224 1.94 -14.35 7.14
N ARG A 225 1.37 -14.20 5.93
CA ARG A 225 2.09 -13.96 4.67
C ARG A 225 1.85 -12.53 4.20
N HIS A 226 2.36 -12.20 3.02
CA HIS A 226 2.24 -10.85 2.41
C HIS A 226 0.80 -10.32 2.30
N ASP A 227 -0.17 -11.21 2.22
CA ASP A 227 -1.59 -10.87 2.09
C ASP A 227 -2.34 -10.71 3.44
N ALA A 228 -1.65 -10.62 4.58
CA ALA A 228 -2.31 -10.58 5.90
C ALA A 228 -3.39 -9.48 6.05
N PRO A 229 -3.22 -8.24 5.56
CA PRO A 229 -4.29 -7.25 5.62
C PRO A 229 -5.59 -7.68 4.92
N LEU A 230 -5.48 -8.58 3.93
CA LEU A 230 -6.59 -9.10 3.14
C LEU A 230 -7.16 -10.41 3.71
N SER A 231 -6.27 -11.32 4.16
CA SER A 231 -6.62 -12.67 4.59
C SER A 231 -6.89 -12.78 6.09
N HIS A 232 -6.26 -11.94 6.91
CA HIS A 232 -6.37 -11.89 8.38
C HIS A 232 -6.71 -10.46 8.88
N PRO A 233 -7.76 -9.81 8.36
CA PRO A 233 -8.03 -8.39 8.63
C PRO A 233 -8.27 -8.09 10.10
N THR A 234 -8.90 -8.99 10.86
CA THR A 234 -9.12 -8.82 12.30
C THR A 234 -7.80 -8.82 13.06
N LEU A 235 -6.93 -9.78 12.79
CA LEU A 235 -5.59 -9.82 13.43
C LEU A 235 -4.79 -8.56 13.08
N PHE A 236 -4.80 -8.15 11.81
CA PHE A 236 -4.11 -6.94 11.37
C PHE A 236 -4.69 -5.69 12.05
N ARG A 237 -6.02 -5.59 12.19
CA ARG A 237 -6.66 -4.53 12.96
C ARG A 237 -6.14 -4.48 14.38
N THR A 238 -6.26 -5.58 15.14
CA THR A 238 -5.97 -5.60 16.59
C THR A 238 -4.49 -5.40 16.91
N GLU A 239 -3.59 -6.03 16.14
CA GLU A 239 -2.15 -6.00 16.44
C GLU A 239 -1.44 -4.77 15.87
N VAL A 240 -1.90 -4.23 14.72
CA VAL A 240 -1.19 -3.16 14.01
C VAL A 240 -1.95 -1.84 14.11
N ILE A 241 -3.21 -1.81 13.65
CA ILE A 241 -3.96 -0.56 13.56
C ILE A 241 -4.31 -0.04 14.95
N ASP A 242 -4.84 -0.87 15.86
CA ASP A 242 -5.19 -0.44 17.21
C ASP A 242 -3.97 0.02 18.02
N ARG A 243 -2.79 -0.56 17.74
CA ARG A 243 -1.53 -0.06 18.32
C ARG A 243 -1.21 1.36 17.83
N LEU A 244 -1.34 1.61 16.53
CA LEU A 244 -1.18 2.95 15.97
C LEU A 244 -2.18 3.94 16.56
N LEU A 245 -3.47 3.56 16.59
CA LEU A 245 -4.54 4.42 17.11
C LEU A 245 -4.30 4.84 18.57
N ARG A 246 -3.79 3.93 19.41
CA ARG A 246 -3.36 4.27 20.79
C ARG A 246 -2.23 5.28 20.83
N ALA A 247 -1.29 5.23 19.89
CA ALA A 247 -0.17 6.18 19.80
C ALA A 247 -0.60 7.55 19.27
N VAL A 248 -1.58 7.58 18.37
CA VAL A 248 -2.13 8.83 17.81
C VAL A 248 -2.98 9.57 18.85
N GLY A 249 -3.73 8.86 19.69
CA GLY A 249 -4.70 9.44 20.63
C GLY A 249 -5.92 10.06 19.92
N PRO A 250 -7.06 10.24 20.64
CA PRO A 250 -8.24 10.93 20.10
C PRO A 250 -8.23 12.43 20.39
N PRO A 251 -9.03 13.26 19.63
CA PRO A 251 -9.44 13.07 18.25
C PRO A 251 -8.42 13.73 17.31
N TRP A 252 -8.10 13.09 16.18
CA TRP A 252 -7.26 13.71 15.16
C TRP A 252 -8.05 14.45 14.06
N SER A 253 -9.37 14.50 14.17
CA SER A 253 -10.24 15.28 13.31
C SER A 253 -10.18 16.75 13.72
N GLY A 254 -9.59 17.58 12.85
CA GLY A 254 -9.67 19.03 12.87
C GLY A 254 -10.46 19.48 11.66
#